data_b15e17009bbc8985ac8d404aa07b8329
#
_entry.id   b15e17009bbc8985ac8d404aa07b8329
#
_cell.length_a   1.000
_cell.length_b   1.000
_cell.length_c   1.000
_cell.angle_alpha   90.00
_cell.angle_beta   90.00
_cell.angle_gamma   90.00
#
_symmetry.space_group_name_H-M   'P 1'
#
loop_
_entity.id
_entity.type
_entity.pdbx_description
1 polymer ?
#
loop_
_entity_poly.entity_id
_entity_poly.type
_entity_poly.pdbx_seq_one_letter_code
_entity_poly.pdbx_strand_id
1 'polypeptide(L)'
;SQAIGHSVRNTRLEYLDSPVSGGVRGAVAGTLAVMCAGSKNLYNSVLPILTTFTANQFLIGPQPGQAQTVKVLNNFLSATALAASCEALQFGQSQGLDLKTMCEVINVSTGMNTATLDKIPNQIITNRFSAGFSNTLLLKDISLYLDGCHETGIDGEISQTVVKLWDRFVEAYPDKDATAIFNYIGHRNRSV
;
A
#
# COMPACT_ATOMS: atom_id res chain seq x y z
N SER A 1 -5.29 1.93 -17.11
CA SER A 1 -4.74 3.24 -17.56
C SER A 1 -4.22 3.19 -18.99
N GLN A 2 -3.35 2.24 -19.35
CA GLN A 2 -2.77 2.14 -20.69
C GLN A 2 -3.83 2.05 -21.79
N ALA A 3 -4.84 1.17 -21.64
CA ALA A 3 -5.94 1.03 -22.61
C ALA A 3 -6.73 2.35 -22.81
N ILE A 4 -7.03 3.06 -21.72
CA ILE A 4 -7.71 4.36 -21.78
C ILE A 4 -6.83 5.40 -22.46
N GLY A 5 -5.55 5.49 -22.07
CA GLY A 5 -4.61 6.39 -22.71
C GLY A 5 -4.45 6.12 -24.21
N HIS A 6 -4.54 4.86 -24.64
CA HIS A 6 -4.53 4.49 -26.06
C HIS A 6 -5.83 4.92 -26.77
N SER A 7 -6.99 4.72 -26.16
CA SER A 7 -8.28 5.03 -26.78
C SER A 7 -8.49 6.54 -27.02
N VAL A 8 -7.85 7.41 -26.23
CA VAL A 8 -7.99 8.87 -26.40
C VAL A 8 -7.00 9.49 -27.39
N ARG A 9 -5.97 8.77 -27.84
CA ARG A 9 -4.87 9.33 -28.68
C ARG A 9 -5.34 10.03 -29.96
N ASN A 10 -6.44 9.58 -30.54
CA ASN A 10 -6.98 10.11 -31.79
C ASN A 10 -8.24 10.97 -31.55
N THR A 11 -8.42 11.46 -30.36
CA THR A 11 -9.55 12.33 -29.97
C THR A 11 -9.06 13.71 -29.56
N ARG A 12 -9.99 14.60 -29.19
CA ARG A 12 -9.68 15.91 -28.59
C ARG A 12 -9.45 15.83 -27.09
N LEU A 13 -9.51 14.62 -26.50
CA LEU A 13 -9.34 14.38 -25.06
C LEU A 13 -7.86 14.18 -24.73
N GLU A 14 -7.46 14.68 -23.58
CA GLU A 14 -6.18 14.35 -22.97
C GLU A 14 -6.40 13.45 -21.74
N TYR A 15 -5.45 12.59 -21.46
CA TYR A 15 -5.53 11.67 -20.34
C TYR A 15 -4.32 11.80 -19.42
N LEU A 16 -4.60 12.01 -18.14
CA LEU A 16 -3.59 12.01 -17.07
C LEU A 16 -3.92 10.89 -16.09
N ASP A 17 -3.01 9.96 -15.94
CA ASP A 17 -3.03 8.90 -14.96
C ASP A 17 -2.68 9.49 -13.58
N SER A 18 -3.57 9.38 -12.58
CA SER A 18 -3.41 10.15 -11.34
C SER A 18 -3.83 9.38 -10.07
N PRO A 19 -3.25 8.20 -9.80
CA PRO A 19 -3.49 7.52 -8.53
C PRO A 19 -2.96 8.32 -7.34
N VAL A 20 -3.63 8.13 -6.19
CA VAL A 20 -3.28 8.82 -4.93
C VAL A 20 -2.82 7.85 -3.86
N SER A 21 -2.07 8.37 -2.88
CA SER A 21 -1.68 7.69 -1.65
C SER A 21 -1.93 8.59 -0.45
N GLY A 22 -2.19 7.99 0.74
CA GLY A 22 -2.49 8.72 1.98
C GLY A 22 -3.78 8.27 2.67
N GLY A 23 -4.56 7.40 1.99
CA GLY A 23 -5.80 6.83 2.54
C GLY A 23 -6.86 7.88 2.88
N VAL A 24 -7.87 7.47 3.66
CA VAL A 24 -8.97 8.33 4.10
C VAL A 24 -8.45 9.50 4.94
N ARG A 25 -7.47 9.28 5.82
CA ARG A 25 -6.84 10.34 6.65
C ARG A 25 -6.24 11.44 5.78
N GLY A 26 -5.46 11.05 4.76
CA GLY A 26 -4.86 12.00 3.82
C GLY A 26 -5.89 12.77 3.01
N ALA A 27 -6.97 12.12 2.60
CA ALA A 27 -8.07 12.76 1.87
C ALA A 27 -8.78 13.81 2.74
N VAL A 28 -9.13 13.47 3.98
CA VAL A 28 -9.79 14.39 4.92
C VAL A 28 -8.89 15.59 5.27
N ALA A 29 -7.59 15.34 5.43
CA ALA A 29 -6.61 16.38 5.80
C ALA A 29 -6.10 17.20 4.59
N GLY A 30 -6.45 16.85 3.35
CA GLY A 30 -5.89 17.48 2.15
C GLY A 30 -4.38 17.21 1.96
N THR A 31 -3.88 16.09 2.49
CA THR A 31 -2.44 15.76 2.52
C THR A 31 -2.08 14.55 1.66
N LEU A 32 -2.93 14.19 0.71
CA LEU A 32 -2.65 13.10 -0.22
C LEU A 32 -1.37 13.36 -1.02
N ALA A 33 -0.67 12.30 -1.38
CA ALA A 33 0.31 12.31 -2.45
C ALA A 33 -0.36 11.83 -3.75
N VAL A 34 -0.22 12.60 -4.85
CA VAL A 34 -0.68 12.19 -6.18
C VAL A 34 0.51 11.89 -7.09
N MET A 35 0.42 10.76 -7.78
CA MET A 35 1.40 10.33 -8.77
C MET A 35 0.76 10.52 -10.14
N CYS A 36 1.34 11.37 -11.00
CA CYS A 36 0.78 11.68 -12.31
C CYS A 36 1.63 11.07 -13.43
N ALA A 37 0.99 10.54 -14.46
CA ALA A 37 1.66 10.15 -15.71
C ALA A 37 0.87 10.62 -16.92
N GLY A 38 1.55 11.32 -17.84
CA GLY A 38 0.99 11.95 -19.01
C GLY A 38 1.86 13.10 -19.49
N SER A 39 1.35 13.93 -20.40
CA SER A 39 2.11 15.07 -20.91
C SER A 39 2.39 16.10 -19.80
N LYS A 40 3.59 16.68 -19.83
CA LYS A 40 3.98 17.74 -18.89
C LYS A 40 3.05 18.97 -18.98
N ASN A 41 2.56 19.28 -20.18
CA ASN A 41 1.65 20.40 -20.38
C ASN A 41 0.31 20.15 -19.67
N LEU A 42 -0.27 18.96 -19.85
CA LEU A 42 -1.49 18.59 -19.16
C LEU A 42 -1.30 18.57 -17.64
N TYR A 43 -0.21 17.97 -17.16
CA TYR A 43 0.11 17.97 -15.73
C TYR A 43 0.15 19.40 -15.18
N ASN A 44 0.87 20.31 -15.84
CA ASN A 44 0.97 21.72 -15.41
C ASN A 44 -0.39 22.42 -15.43
N SER A 45 -1.26 22.13 -16.40
CA SER A 45 -2.59 22.76 -16.50
C SER A 45 -3.54 22.32 -15.37
N VAL A 46 -3.42 21.09 -14.88
CA VAL A 46 -4.26 20.57 -13.78
C VAL A 46 -3.62 20.72 -12.39
N LEU A 47 -2.34 21.09 -12.33
CA LEU A 47 -1.61 21.25 -11.07
C LEU A 47 -2.30 22.17 -10.05
N PRO A 48 -2.88 23.32 -10.44
CA PRO A 48 -3.63 24.19 -9.52
C PRO A 48 -4.83 23.47 -8.86
N ILE A 49 -5.46 22.53 -9.58
CA ILE A 49 -6.56 21.72 -9.04
C ILE A 49 -6.01 20.65 -8.08
N LEU A 50 -4.95 19.95 -8.48
CA LEU A 50 -4.34 18.90 -7.66
C LEU A 50 -3.86 19.43 -6.30
N THR A 51 -3.29 20.62 -6.27
CA THR A 51 -2.79 21.26 -5.03
C THR A 51 -3.88 21.60 -4.03
N THR A 52 -5.16 21.61 -4.42
CA THR A 52 -6.27 21.91 -3.50
C THR A 52 -6.55 20.78 -2.51
N PHE A 53 -6.17 19.53 -2.84
CA PHE A 53 -6.46 18.34 -2.01
C PHE A 53 -5.26 17.41 -1.84
N THR A 54 -4.09 17.77 -2.34
CA THR A 54 -2.86 16.98 -2.20
C THR A 54 -1.71 17.84 -1.69
N ALA A 55 -0.89 17.28 -0.80
CA ALA A 55 0.33 17.96 -0.31
C ALA A 55 1.54 17.72 -1.22
N ASN A 56 1.57 16.59 -1.91
CA ASN A 56 2.70 16.19 -2.75
C ASN A 56 2.21 15.78 -4.15
N GLN A 57 2.77 16.39 -5.21
CA GLN A 57 2.42 16.11 -6.59
C GLN A 57 3.68 15.68 -7.35
N PHE A 58 3.63 14.50 -7.96
CA PHE A 58 4.76 13.92 -8.68
C PHE A 58 4.40 13.65 -10.14
N LEU A 59 5.13 14.22 -11.09
CA LEU A 59 5.08 13.78 -12.49
C LEU A 59 6.05 12.61 -12.65
N ILE A 60 5.50 11.39 -12.76
CA ILE A 60 6.27 10.14 -12.81
C ILE A 60 6.87 9.92 -14.19
N GLY A 61 6.10 10.22 -15.24
CA GLY A 61 6.56 10.02 -16.60
C GLY A 61 5.51 10.35 -17.65
N PRO A 62 5.86 10.27 -18.95
CA PRO A 62 4.99 10.71 -20.02
C PRO A 62 3.93 9.68 -20.46
N GLN A 63 4.01 8.43 -20.02
CA GLN A 63 3.15 7.37 -20.55
C GLN A 63 2.06 6.97 -19.54
N PRO A 64 0.79 6.84 -19.97
CA PRO A 64 -0.28 6.27 -19.16
C PRO A 64 0.10 4.89 -18.61
N GLY A 65 -0.21 4.67 -17.33
CA GLY A 65 0.14 3.43 -16.61
C GLY A 65 1.37 3.56 -15.73
N GLN A 66 2.32 4.47 -16.02
CA GLN A 66 3.52 4.64 -15.20
C GLN A 66 3.21 5.05 -13.76
N ALA A 67 2.22 5.92 -13.55
CA ALA A 67 1.80 6.30 -12.21
C ALA A 67 1.11 5.13 -11.48
N GLN A 68 0.30 4.32 -12.18
CA GLN A 68 -0.28 3.11 -11.60
C GLN A 68 0.80 2.10 -11.20
N THR A 69 1.86 1.96 -11.99
CA THR A 69 3.01 1.12 -11.62
C THR A 69 3.61 1.56 -10.29
N VAL A 70 3.86 2.86 -10.10
CA VAL A 70 4.37 3.39 -8.81
C VAL A 70 3.36 3.15 -7.68
N LYS A 71 2.05 3.28 -7.96
CA LYS A 71 1.01 3.02 -6.96
C LYS A 71 1.00 1.57 -6.49
N VAL A 72 1.04 0.59 -7.40
CA VAL A 72 0.97 -0.83 -6.99
C VAL A 72 2.27 -1.29 -6.32
N LEU A 73 3.46 -0.83 -6.77
CA LEU A 73 4.71 -1.14 -6.09
C LEU A 73 4.78 -0.55 -4.66
N ASN A 74 4.26 0.68 -4.47
CA ASN A 74 4.17 1.28 -3.14
C ASN A 74 3.24 0.46 -2.22
N ASN A 75 2.10 0.01 -2.72
CA ASN A 75 1.17 -0.78 -1.93
C ASN A 75 1.73 -2.18 -1.63
N PHE A 76 2.47 -2.79 -2.56
CA PHE A 76 3.21 -4.03 -2.32
C PHE A 76 4.23 -3.86 -1.19
N LEU A 77 5.06 -2.82 -1.23
CA LEU A 77 6.03 -2.55 -0.16
C LEU A 77 5.34 -2.32 1.19
N SER A 78 4.23 -1.58 1.21
CA SER A 78 3.46 -1.33 2.43
C SER A 78 2.82 -2.61 3.00
N ALA A 79 2.27 -3.48 2.13
CA ALA A 79 1.69 -4.76 2.53
C ALA A 79 2.75 -5.73 3.06
N THR A 80 3.91 -5.79 2.40
CA THR A 80 5.05 -6.62 2.80
C THR A 80 5.59 -6.18 4.15
N ALA A 81 5.83 -4.87 4.33
CA ALA A 81 6.30 -4.31 5.58
C ALA A 81 5.33 -4.59 6.74
N LEU A 82 4.01 -4.44 6.51
CA LEU A 82 3.01 -4.73 7.54
C LEU A 82 2.99 -6.22 7.91
N ALA A 83 2.97 -7.11 6.93
CA ALA A 83 2.95 -8.56 7.17
C ALA A 83 4.21 -9.02 7.90
N ALA A 84 5.39 -8.64 7.41
CA ALA A 84 6.67 -9.01 8.01
C ALA A 84 6.81 -8.46 9.45
N SER A 85 6.42 -7.20 9.67
CA SER A 85 6.47 -6.61 11.02
C SER A 85 5.48 -7.28 11.98
N CYS A 86 4.28 -7.64 11.52
CA CYS A 86 3.31 -8.36 12.33
C CYS A 86 3.83 -9.74 12.74
N GLU A 87 4.44 -10.49 11.80
CA GLU A 87 5.04 -11.81 12.09
C GLU A 87 6.19 -11.70 13.10
N ALA A 88 7.11 -10.76 12.88
CA ALA A 88 8.23 -10.52 13.79
C ALA A 88 7.77 -10.15 15.20
N LEU A 89 6.75 -9.28 15.33
CA LEU A 89 6.23 -8.86 16.62
C LEU A 89 5.44 -9.98 17.33
N GLN A 90 4.72 -10.83 16.60
CA GLN A 90 4.11 -12.04 17.16
C GLN A 90 5.16 -13.00 17.71
N PHE A 91 6.28 -13.18 17.00
CA PHE A 91 7.42 -13.94 17.52
C PHE A 91 7.97 -13.29 18.81
N GLY A 92 8.21 -11.99 18.83
CA GLY A 92 8.67 -11.31 20.04
C GLY A 92 7.72 -11.46 21.23
N GLN A 93 6.40 -11.34 21.01
CA GLN A 93 5.38 -11.60 22.03
C GLN A 93 5.43 -13.05 22.56
N SER A 94 5.68 -14.03 21.70
CA SER A 94 5.85 -15.43 22.14
C SER A 94 7.06 -15.64 23.06
N GLN A 95 8.03 -14.73 23.01
CA GLN A 95 9.19 -14.69 23.90
C GLN A 95 8.97 -13.78 25.14
N GLY A 96 7.74 -13.30 25.36
CA GLY A 96 7.39 -12.46 26.50
C GLY A 96 7.73 -10.98 26.35
N LEU A 97 8.07 -10.53 25.13
CA LEU A 97 8.41 -9.11 24.90
C LEU A 97 7.15 -8.25 24.71
N ASP A 98 7.23 -7.01 25.22
CA ASP A 98 6.18 -6.02 25.07
C ASP A 98 6.18 -5.39 23.65
N LEU A 99 4.99 -5.29 23.03
CA LEU A 99 4.84 -4.75 21.68
C LEU A 99 5.32 -3.30 21.55
N LYS A 100 5.03 -2.47 22.54
CA LYS A 100 5.42 -1.05 22.51
C LYS A 100 6.93 -0.92 22.56
N THR A 101 7.57 -1.61 23.50
CA THR A 101 9.02 -1.63 23.66
C THR A 101 9.72 -2.14 22.39
N MET A 102 9.20 -3.22 21.77
CA MET A 102 9.74 -3.71 20.49
C MET A 102 9.67 -2.66 19.39
N CYS A 103 8.53 -1.96 19.25
CA CYS A 103 8.39 -0.89 18.25
C CYS A 103 9.35 0.28 18.52
N GLU A 104 9.53 0.68 19.77
CA GLU A 104 10.47 1.75 20.15
C GLU A 104 11.90 1.41 19.73
N VAL A 105 12.35 0.18 19.98
CA VAL A 105 13.68 -0.29 19.56
C VAL A 105 13.80 -0.37 18.05
N ILE A 106 12.80 -0.97 17.36
CA ILE A 106 12.82 -1.12 15.90
C ILE A 106 12.85 0.25 15.21
N ASN A 107 12.11 1.23 15.73
CA ASN A 107 12.00 2.56 15.13
C ASN A 107 13.27 3.43 15.22
N VAL A 108 14.25 3.04 16.01
CA VAL A 108 15.59 3.65 16.03
C VAL A 108 16.65 2.74 15.44
N SER A 109 16.23 1.64 14.81
CA SER A 109 17.09 0.60 14.24
C SER A 109 16.81 0.39 12.75
N THR A 110 17.58 -0.46 12.07
CA THR A 110 17.48 -0.72 10.63
C THR A 110 16.18 -1.41 10.19
N GLY A 111 15.40 -1.96 11.11
CA GLY A 111 14.10 -2.59 10.84
C GLY A 111 12.93 -1.59 10.73
N MET A 112 13.17 -0.30 10.94
CA MET A 112 12.15 0.75 10.87
C MET A 112 11.43 0.76 9.51
N ASN A 113 10.11 0.87 9.57
CA ASN A 113 9.27 0.98 8.37
C ASN A 113 7.92 1.66 8.71
N THR A 114 7.08 1.91 7.69
CA THR A 114 5.79 2.60 7.89
C THR A 114 4.81 1.83 8.80
N ALA A 115 4.91 0.51 8.87
CA ALA A 115 4.07 -0.28 9.77
C ALA A 115 4.48 -0.07 11.23
N THR A 116 5.78 -0.11 11.52
CA THR A 116 6.31 0.06 12.88
C THR A 116 6.17 1.49 13.38
N LEU A 117 6.24 2.49 12.48
CA LEU A 117 6.10 3.91 12.82
C LEU A 117 4.65 4.36 13.06
N ASP A 118 3.68 3.81 12.33
CA ASP A 118 2.30 4.31 12.37
C ASP A 118 1.27 3.21 12.65
N LYS A 119 1.17 2.18 11.80
CA LYS A 119 0.07 1.21 11.86
C LYS A 119 0.07 0.39 13.15
N ILE A 120 1.23 -0.10 13.57
CA ILE A 120 1.33 -0.92 14.76
C ILE A 120 1.07 -0.09 16.02
N PRO A 121 1.73 1.04 16.27
CA PRO A 121 1.47 1.85 17.45
C PRO A 121 0.03 2.37 17.53
N ASN A 122 -0.51 2.87 16.43
CA ASN A 122 -1.78 3.58 16.42
C ASN A 122 -3.01 2.70 16.21
N GLN A 123 -2.86 1.47 15.68
CA GLN A 123 -3.98 0.60 15.34
C GLN A 123 -3.94 -0.73 16.08
N ILE A 124 -2.77 -1.39 16.13
CA ILE A 124 -2.62 -2.74 16.69
C ILE A 124 -2.46 -2.66 18.22
N ILE A 125 -1.51 -1.90 18.73
CA ILE A 125 -1.28 -1.73 20.18
C ILE A 125 -2.53 -1.13 20.84
N THR A 126 -3.21 -0.21 20.16
CA THR A 126 -4.45 0.41 20.66
C THR A 126 -5.70 -0.43 20.43
N ASN A 127 -5.57 -1.59 19.79
CA ASN A 127 -6.67 -2.49 19.44
C ASN A 127 -7.80 -1.82 18.62
N ARG A 128 -7.48 -0.83 17.78
CA ARG A 128 -8.46 -0.07 16.97
C ARG A 128 -8.78 -0.76 15.64
N PHE A 129 -7.77 -1.26 14.94
CA PHE A 129 -7.87 -1.91 13.62
C PHE A 129 -8.70 -1.12 12.61
N SER A 130 -8.42 0.17 12.50
CA SER A 130 -9.18 1.15 11.69
C SER A 130 -8.25 2.13 10.95
N ALA A 131 -7.20 1.61 10.31
CA ALA A 131 -6.29 2.40 9.49
C ALA A 131 -6.96 2.97 8.23
N GLY A 132 -8.15 2.44 7.86
CA GLY A 132 -8.97 2.93 6.76
C GLY A 132 -8.60 2.34 5.40
N PHE A 133 -8.02 1.14 5.36
CA PHE A 133 -7.76 0.42 4.13
C PHE A 133 -8.09 -1.07 4.28
N SER A 134 -9.07 -1.55 3.49
CA SER A 134 -9.50 -2.94 3.60
C SER A 134 -8.45 -3.91 3.04
N ASN A 135 -8.39 -5.11 3.63
CA ASN A 135 -7.54 -6.19 3.18
C ASN A 135 -7.87 -6.64 1.75
N THR A 136 -9.15 -6.64 1.36
CA THR A 136 -9.60 -6.99 0.00
C THR A 136 -9.05 -6.01 -1.05
N LEU A 137 -9.11 -4.70 -0.78
CA LEU A 137 -8.54 -3.70 -1.67
C LEU A 137 -7.00 -3.77 -1.73
N LEU A 138 -6.37 -4.05 -0.59
CA LEU A 138 -4.91 -4.22 -0.56
C LEU A 138 -4.48 -5.45 -1.33
N LEU A 139 -5.18 -6.60 -1.17
CA LEU A 139 -4.93 -7.81 -1.94
C LEU A 139 -5.04 -7.56 -3.44
N LYS A 140 -6.09 -6.87 -3.89
CA LYS A 140 -6.23 -6.48 -5.31
C LYS A 140 -5.01 -5.71 -5.81
N ASP A 141 -4.51 -4.73 -5.04
CA ASP A 141 -3.38 -3.90 -5.47
C ASP A 141 -2.06 -4.69 -5.54
N ILE A 142 -1.80 -5.58 -4.57
CA ILE A 142 -0.58 -6.40 -4.59
C ILE A 142 -0.64 -7.53 -5.63
N SER A 143 -1.85 -8.02 -5.96
CA SER A 143 -2.03 -8.97 -7.06
C SER A 143 -1.72 -8.30 -8.41
N LEU A 144 -2.18 -7.07 -8.63
CA LEU A 144 -1.82 -6.28 -9.82
C LEU A 144 -0.31 -6.03 -9.92
N TYR A 145 0.39 -5.87 -8.78
CA TYR A 145 1.84 -5.77 -8.78
C TYR A 145 2.49 -7.09 -9.23
N LEU A 146 2.03 -8.23 -8.71
CA LEU A 146 2.54 -9.56 -9.08
C LEU A 146 2.29 -9.85 -10.56
N ASP A 147 1.10 -9.54 -11.08
CA ASP A 147 0.78 -9.69 -12.51
C ASP A 147 1.74 -8.86 -13.36
N GLY A 148 1.98 -7.60 -12.98
CA GLY A 148 2.96 -6.74 -13.65
C GLY A 148 4.40 -7.27 -13.61
N CYS A 149 4.81 -7.94 -12.54
CA CYS A 149 6.09 -8.64 -12.48
C CYS A 149 6.16 -9.74 -13.55
N HIS A 150 5.16 -10.60 -13.61
CA HIS A 150 5.10 -11.69 -14.59
C HIS A 150 5.11 -11.17 -16.03
N GLU A 151 4.32 -10.13 -16.33
CA GLU A 151 4.27 -9.50 -17.66
C GLU A 151 5.64 -8.92 -18.10
N THR A 152 6.49 -8.52 -17.14
CA THR A 152 7.82 -7.95 -17.41
C THR A 152 8.96 -8.96 -17.27
N GLY A 153 8.66 -10.23 -16.96
CA GLY A 153 9.66 -11.30 -16.81
C GLY A 153 10.39 -11.25 -15.45
N ILE A 154 9.86 -10.53 -14.47
CA ILE A 154 10.35 -10.55 -13.09
C ILE A 154 9.66 -11.71 -12.37
N ASP A 155 10.43 -12.61 -11.76
CA ASP A 155 9.90 -13.82 -11.13
C ASP A 155 8.93 -13.53 -9.96
N GLY A 156 9.22 -12.51 -9.17
CA GLY A 156 8.32 -12.05 -8.12
C GLY A 156 8.18 -13.01 -6.93
N GLU A 157 9.21 -13.76 -6.55
CA GLU A 157 9.19 -14.74 -5.44
C GLU A 157 8.64 -14.14 -4.13
N ILE A 158 9.09 -12.94 -3.77
CA ILE A 158 8.62 -12.26 -2.55
C ILE A 158 7.14 -11.90 -2.71
N SER A 159 6.75 -11.33 -3.85
CA SER A 159 5.36 -10.92 -4.07
C SER A 159 4.41 -12.10 -4.12
N GLN A 160 4.81 -13.24 -4.70
CA GLN A 160 4.02 -14.48 -4.66
C GLN A 160 3.75 -14.93 -3.21
N THR A 161 4.77 -14.89 -2.35
CA THR A 161 4.64 -15.25 -0.93
C THR A 161 3.70 -14.29 -0.19
N VAL A 162 3.87 -13.01 -0.41
CA VAL A 162 3.05 -11.96 0.21
C VAL A 162 1.60 -12.06 -0.26
N VAL A 163 1.36 -12.16 -1.57
CA VAL A 163 0.00 -12.31 -2.13
C VAL A 163 -0.70 -13.53 -1.55
N LYS A 164 -0.03 -14.70 -1.49
CA LYS A 164 -0.60 -15.93 -0.88
C LYS A 164 -0.96 -15.76 0.60
N LEU A 165 -0.20 -14.98 1.36
CA LEU A 165 -0.53 -14.69 2.76
C LEU A 165 -1.77 -13.81 2.87
N TRP A 166 -1.83 -12.73 2.08
CA TRP A 166 -2.95 -11.80 2.08
C TRP A 166 -4.23 -12.44 1.56
N ASP A 167 -4.15 -13.30 0.54
CA ASP A 167 -5.27 -14.07 -0.01
C ASP A 167 -5.93 -14.94 1.06
N ARG A 168 -5.14 -15.74 1.78
CA ARG A 168 -5.65 -16.54 2.91
C ARG A 168 -6.22 -15.69 4.03
N PHE A 169 -5.69 -14.51 4.27
CA PHE A 169 -6.24 -13.59 5.27
C PHE A 169 -7.59 -13.02 4.82
N VAL A 170 -7.73 -12.64 3.55
CA VAL A 170 -9.01 -12.17 2.97
C VAL A 170 -10.04 -13.29 2.95
N GLU A 171 -9.65 -14.52 2.57
CA GLU A 171 -10.53 -15.69 2.59
C GLU A 171 -11.10 -15.95 4.00
N ALA A 172 -10.25 -15.88 5.03
CA ALA A 172 -10.66 -16.08 6.42
C ALA A 172 -11.49 -14.93 7.00
N TYR A 173 -11.18 -13.70 6.62
CA TYR A 173 -11.76 -12.47 7.16
C TYR A 173 -11.93 -11.41 6.07
N PRO A 174 -12.96 -11.50 5.20
CA PRO A 174 -13.18 -10.56 4.12
C PRO A 174 -13.49 -9.14 4.65
N ASP A 175 -13.06 -8.13 3.90
CA ASP A 175 -13.34 -6.70 4.12
C ASP A 175 -12.94 -6.16 5.52
N LYS A 176 -12.00 -6.82 6.19
CA LYS A 176 -11.40 -6.27 7.41
C LYS A 176 -10.37 -5.19 7.10
N ASP A 177 -10.13 -4.33 8.08
CA ASP A 177 -8.97 -3.43 8.01
C ASP A 177 -7.67 -4.23 7.87
N ALA A 178 -6.77 -3.78 7.02
CA ALA A 178 -5.52 -4.48 6.73
C ALA A 178 -4.67 -4.75 7.98
N THR A 179 -4.78 -3.91 9.02
CA THR A 179 -4.05 -4.08 10.28
C THR A 179 -4.50 -5.31 11.08
N ALA A 180 -5.69 -5.86 10.81
CA ALA A 180 -6.18 -7.09 11.43
C ALA A 180 -5.38 -8.34 11.03
N ILE A 181 -4.47 -8.23 10.05
CA ILE A 181 -3.50 -9.30 9.72
C ILE A 181 -2.65 -9.70 10.93
N PHE A 182 -2.41 -8.80 11.88
CA PHE A 182 -1.71 -9.10 13.12
C PHE A 182 -2.40 -10.22 13.91
N ASN A 183 -3.71 -10.10 14.10
CA ASN A 183 -4.50 -11.11 14.79
C ASN A 183 -4.58 -12.43 13.99
N TYR A 184 -4.71 -12.33 12.66
CA TYR A 184 -4.73 -13.49 11.78
C TYR A 184 -3.44 -14.32 11.90
N ILE A 185 -2.27 -13.68 11.87
CA ILE A 185 -0.97 -14.34 12.05
C ILE A 185 -0.86 -14.97 13.46
N GLY A 186 -1.27 -14.23 14.50
CA GLY A 186 -1.22 -14.71 15.88
C GLY A 186 -2.13 -15.92 16.17
N HIS A 187 -3.31 -16.00 15.54
CA HIS A 187 -4.23 -17.14 15.71
C HIS A 187 -3.73 -18.41 15.05
N ARG A 188 -3.05 -18.32 13.90
CA ARG A 188 -2.46 -19.50 13.24
C ARG A 188 -1.41 -20.21 14.09
N ASN A 189 -0.69 -19.46 14.92
CA ASN A 189 0.35 -19.99 15.79
C ASN A 189 -0.19 -20.69 17.07
N ARG A 190 -1.50 -20.56 17.36
CA ARG A 190 -2.14 -21.17 18.53
C ARG A 190 -2.93 -22.45 18.21
N SER A 191 -2.96 -22.85 16.94
CA SER A 191 -3.72 -24.02 16.46
C SER A 191 -2.82 -25.21 16.13
N VAL A 192 -1.58 -25.23 16.68
CA VAL A 192 -0.64 -26.36 16.60
C VAL A 192 -0.40 -26.92 17.98
#